data_38df05ce8a692d1a4046e8e97e3ff331
#
_entry.id   38df05ce8a692d1a4046e8e97e3ff331
#
_cell.length_a   1.000
_cell.length_b   1.000
_cell.length_c   1.000
_cell.angle_alpha   90.00
_cell.angle_beta   90.00
_cell.angle_gamma   90.00
#
_symmetry.space_group_name_H-M   'P 1'
#
loop_
_entity.id
_entity.type
_entity.pdbx_description
1 polymer ?
#
loop_
_entity_poly.entity_id
_entity_poly.type
_entity_poly.pdbx_seq_one_letter_code
_entity_poly.pdbx_strand_id
1 'polypeptide(L)' 'MLYPLLTLSDQTEMLYSEIKPDGRVKVYMEKPDATDCFHNAVCWLPGYTWEDIFGFTPAEIRRYEQLIRAEAHRIPCRPL' A
#
# COMPACT_ATOMS: atom_id res chain seq x y z
N MET A 1 -2.41 1.45 -14.19
CA MET A 1 -1.82 2.73 -13.82
C MET A 1 -1.90 2.93 -12.32
N LEU A 2 -0.88 3.54 -11.70
CA LEU A 2 -0.88 3.79 -10.26
C LEU A 2 -1.02 5.28 -9.99
N TYR A 3 -1.78 5.61 -8.94
CA TYR A 3 -2.04 6.98 -8.52
C TYR A 3 -1.42 7.23 -7.15
N PRO A 4 -0.84 8.41 -6.92
CA PRO A 4 -0.24 8.70 -5.61
C PRO A 4 -1.31 8.78 -4.52
N LEU A 5 -1.05 8.13 -3.40
CA LEU A 5 -1.92 8.20 -2.23
C LEU A 5 -1.27 9.02 -1.13
N LEU A 6 -0.03 8.69 -0.79
CA LEU A 6 0.64 9.27 0.36
C LEU A 6 2.15 9.06 0.24
N THR A 7 2.92 10.07 0.67
CA THR A 7 4.37 9.94 0.80
C THR A 7 4.73 10.22 2.25
N LEU A 8 5.42 9.29 2.89
CA LEU A 8 5.81 9.42 4.29
C LEU A 8 7.14 10.14 4.43
N SER A 9 7.43 10.62 5.64
CA SER A 9 8.67 11.35 5.92
C SER A 9 9.93 10.50 5.75
N ASP A 10 9.80 9.18 5.83
CA ASP A 10 10.92 8.24 5.61
C ASP A 10 11.05 7.85 4.13
N GLN A 11 10.39 8.60 3.24
CA GLN A 11 10.39 8.40 1.80
C GLN A 11 9.61 7.17 1.32
N THR A 12 8.84 6.54 2.19
CA THR A 12 7.93 5.48 1.75
C THR A 12 6.80 6.10 0.92
N GLU A 13 6.62 5.60 -0.29
CA GLU A 13 5.55 6.04 -1.17
C GLU A 13 4.44 5.00 -1.21
N MET A 14 3.21 5.47 -1.10
CA MET A 14 2.02 4.62 -1.25
C MET A 14 1.27 5.06 -2.49
N LEU A 15 0.95 4.10 -3.33
CA LEU A 15 0.25 4.32 -4.60
C LEU A 15 -0.92 3.35 -4.67
N TYR A 16 -1.97 3.71 -5.39
CA TYR A 16 -3.11 2.80 -5.56
C TYR A 16 -3.46 2.67 -7.04
N SER A 17 -4.05 1.52 -7.39
CA SER A 17 -4.48 1.24 -8.75
C SER A 17 -5.93 1.64 -8.96
N GLU A 18 -6.36 1.64 -10.23
CA GLU A 18 -7.78 1.67 -10.55
C GLU A 18 -8.47 0.41 -10.01
N ILE A 19 -9.81 0.45 -9.93
CA ILE A 19 -10.58 -0.70 -9.50
C ILE A 19 -10.41 -1.82 -10.51
N LYS A 20 -9.98 -2.99 -10.04
CA LYS A 20 -9.79 -4.16 -10.89
C LYS A 20 -11.14 -4.81 -11.24
N PRO A 21 -11.18 -5.69 -12.25
CA PRO A 21 -12.44 -6.35 -12.65
C PRO A 21 -13.15 -7.08 -11.52
N ASP A 22 -12.42 -7.57 -10.53
CA ASP A 22 -12.98 -8.26 -9.37
C ASP A 22 -13.40 -7.30 -8.24
N GLY A 23 -13.31 -6.00 -8.46
CA GLY A 23 -13.69 -4.98 -7.47
C GLY A 23 -12.61 -4.61 -6.49
N ARG A 24 -11.43 -5.21 -6.59
CA ARG A 24 -10.33 -4.91 -5.67
C ARG A 24 -9.48 -3.74 -6.17
N VAL A 25 -8.81 -3.08 -5.22
CA VAL A 25 -7.84 -2.04 -5.50
C VAL A 25 -6.51 -2.46 -4.92
N LYS A 26 -5.45 -2.36 -5.70
CA LYS A 26 -4.10 -2.68 -5.26
C LYS A 26 -3.46 -1.42 -4.68
N VAL A 27 -2.97 -1.51 -3.44
CA VAL A 27 -2.16 -0.46 -2.84
C VAL A 27 -0.72 -0.95 -2.82
N TYR A 28 0.14 -0.22 -3.49
CA TYR A 28 1.55 -0.56 -3.61
C TYR A 28 2.39 0.40 -2.76
N MET A 29 3.32 -0.16 -1.99
CA MET A 29 4.26 0.64 -1.20
C MET A 29 5.67 0.34 -1.62
N GLU A 30 6.48 1.41 -1.62
CA GLU A 30 7.87 1.32 -1.98
C GLU A 30 8.67 2.27 -1.11
N LYS A 31 9.74 1.76 -0.52
CA LYS A 31 10.65 2.56 0.29
C LYS A 31 12.08 2.31 -0.20
N PRO A 32 12.81 3.35 -0.63
CA PRO A 32 14.22 3.18 -0.99
C PRO A 32 15.04 2.79 0.23
N ASP A 33 15.97 1.87 0.04
CA ASP A 33 16.87 1.42 1.09
C ASP A 33 18.26 1.26 0.51
N ALA A 34 19.26 1.83 1.19
CA ALA A 34 20.64 1.84 0.70
C ALA A 34 21.25 0.44 0.64
N THR A 35 20.77 -0.48 1.49
CA THR A 35 21.30 -1.84 1.57
C THR A 35 20.60 -2.79 0.59
N ASP A 36 19.26 -2.73 0.53
CA ASP A 36 18.44 -3.69 -0.20
C ASP A 36 17.82 -3.09 -1.47
N CYS A 37 18.24 -1.92 -1.90
CA CYS A 37 17.68 -1.15 -2.99
C CYS A 37 16.29 -0.61 -2.71
N PHE A 38 15.29 -1.48 -2.55
CA PHE A 38 13.91 -1.08 -2.24
C PHE A 38 13.25 -2.10 -1.34
N HIS A 39 12.53 -1.58 -0.34
CA HIS A 39 11.52 -2.38 0.36
C HIS A 39 10.20 -2.16 -0.34
N ASN A 40 9.42 -3.21 -0.51
CA ASN A 40 8.12 -3.09 -1.18
C ASN A 40 7.10 -4.04 -0.59
N ALA A 41 5.83 -3.74 -0.82
CA ALA A 41 4.71 -4.56 -0.36
C ALA A 41 3.47 -4.20 -1.13
N VAL A 42 2.52 -5.13 -1.18
CA VAL A 42 1.22 -4.93 -1.83
C VAL A 42 0.12 -5.24 -0.83
N CYS A 43 -0.86 -4.35 -0.74
CA CYS A 43 -2.06 -4.56 0.06
C CYS A 43 -3.28 -4.49 -0.85
N TRP A 44 -4.15 -5.49 -0.80
CA TRP A 44 -5.36 -5.53 -1.60
C TRP A 44 -6.57 -5.08 -0.78
N LEU A 45 -7.32 -4.12 -1.33
CA LEU A 45 -8.54 -3.61 -0.71
C LEU A 45 -9.77 -4.20 -1.40
N PRO A 46 -10.89 -4.32 -0.70
CA PRO A 46 -11.16 -3.85 0.67
C PRO A 46 -10.75 -4.82 1.77
N GLY A 47 -10.23 -5.99 1.44
CA GLY A 47 -9.93 -7.03 2.41
C GLY A 47 -8.67 -6.82 3.24
N TYR A 48 -7.83 -5.85 2.88
CA TYR A 48 -6.53 -5.62 3.52
C TYR A 48 -5.67 -6.88 3.52
N THR A 49 -5.60 -7.54 2.38
CA THR A 49 -4.78 -8.73 2.18
C THR A 49 -3.40 -8.32 1.68
N TRP A 50 -2.36 -8.72 2.41
CA TRP A 50 -1.00 -8.38 2.08
C TRP A 50 -0.31 -9.49 1.30
N GLU A 51 0.53 -9.10 0.34
CA GLU A 51 1.37 -10.06 -0.40
C GLU A 51 2.63 -9.37 -0.92
N ASP A 52 3.59 -10.17 -1.37
CA ASP A 52 4.85 -9.68 -1.96
C ASP A 52 5.58 -8.71 -1.03
N ILE A 53 5.56 -9.00 0.27
CA ILE A 53 6.24 -8.17 1.26
C ILE A 53 7.74 -8.45 1.20
N PHE A 54 8.53 -7.40 0.98
CA PHE A 54 9.97 -7.50 0.96
C PHE A 54 10.60 -6.37 1.78
N GLY A 55 11.34 -6.73 2.80
CA GLY A 55 12.12 -5.78 3.61
C GLY A 55 11.38 -5.14 4.77
N PHE A 56 10.05 -5.14 4.77
CA PHE A 56 9.28 -4.56 5.87
C PHE A 56 9.07 -5.56 7.00
N THR A 57 9.17 -5.08 8.24
CA THR A 57 8.86 -5.89 9.42
C THR A 57 7.34 -5.98 9.61
N PRO A 58 6.87 -7.00 10.37
CA PRO A 58 5.43 -7.07 10.69
C PRO A 58 4.88 -5.81 11.38
N ALA A 59 5.69 -5.17 12.23
CA ALA A 59 5.27 -3.94 12.90
C ALA A 59 5.09 -2.80 11.91
N GLU A 60 5.99 -2.70 10.91
CA GLU A 60 5.87 -1.70 9.85
C GLU A 60 4.63 -1.94 9.01
N ILE A 61 4.35 -3.20 8.66
CA ILE A 61 3.16 -3.54 7.88
C ILE A 61 1.88 -3.17 8.63
N ARG A 62 1.81 -3.43 9.94
CA ARG A 62 0.64 -3.04 10.74
C ARG A 62 0.46 -1.51 10.75
N ARG A 63 1.56 -0.77 10.87
CA ARG A 63 1.53 0.69 10.83
C ARG A 63 1.01 1.19 9.48
N TYR A 64 1.51 0.62 8.40
CA TYR A 64 1.10 1.02 7.04
C TYR A 64 -0.37 0.67 6.79
N GLU A 65 -0.84 -0.46 7.29
CA GLU A 65 -2.25 -0.81 7.16
C GLU A 65 -3.14 0.23 7.85
N GLN A 66 -2.74 0.70 9.04
CA GLN A 66 -3.49 1.75 9.74
C GLN A 66 -3.51 3.03 8.93
N LEU A 67 -2.40 3.38 8.30
CA LEU A 67 -2.33 4.57 7.45
C LEU A 67 -3.23 4.43 6.22
N ILE A 68 -3.25 3.25 5.60
CA ILE A 68 -4.13 2.99 4.46
C ILE A 68 -5.59 3.11 4.89
N ARG A 69 -5.96 2.55 6.05
CA ARG A 69 -7.32 2.66 6.58
C ARG A 69 -7.73 4.11 6.81
N ALA A 70 -6.81 4.94 7.31
CA ALA A 70 -7.07 6.35 7.53
C ALA A 70 -7.28 7.11 6.22
N GLU A 71 -6.63 6.67 5.14
CA GLU A 71 -6.71 7.33 3.84
C GLU A 71 -7.67 6.62 2.87
N ALA A 72 -8.36 5.58 3.31
CA ALA A 72 -9.19 4.76 2.43
C ALA A 72 -10.31 5.55 1.74
N HIS A 73 -10.76 6.64 2.35
CA HIS A 73 -11.79 7.50 1.76
C HIS A 73 -11.32 8.15 0.44
N ARG A 74 -10.01 8.23 0.22
CA ARG A 74 -9.42 8.79 -1.00
C ARG A 74 -9.24 7.76 -2.10
N ILE A 75 -9.44 6.48 -1.78
CA ILE A 75 -9.25 5.38 -2.71
C ILE A 75 -10.62 4.98 -3.26
N PRO A 76 -10.79 4.88 -4.59
CA PRO A 76 -12.09 4.55 -5.19
C PRO A 76 -12.40 3.05 -5.04
N CYS A 77 -12.43 2.58 -3.79
CA CYS A 77 -12.70 1.20 -3.44
C CYS A 77 -14.09 1.10 -2.84
N ARG A 78 -14.92 0.19 -3.36
CA ARG A 78 -16.28 0.02 -2.86
C ARG A 78 -16.28 -0.99 -1.74
N PRO A 79 -16.95 -0.69 -0.61
CA PRO A 79 -17.13 -1.69 0.44
C PRO A 79 -18.01 -2.82 -0.07
N LEU A 80 -17.69 -4.00 0.38
CA LEU A 80 -18.49 -5.17 0.03
C LEU A 80 -19.73 -5.27 0.90
#